data_4f047dda2611e8a3c2a2c319c9575a63
#
_entry.id   4f047dda2611e8a3c2a2c319c9575a63
#
_cell.length_a   1.000
_cell.length_b   1.000
_cell.length_c   1.000
_cell.angle_alpha   90.00
_cell.angle_beta   90.00
_cell.angle_gamma   90.00
#
_symmetry.space_group_name_H-M   'P 1'
#
loop_
_entity.id
_entity.type
_entity.pdbx_description
1 polymer ?
#
loop_
_entity_poly.entity_id
_entity_poly.type
_entity_poly.pdbx_seq_one_letter_code
_entity_poly.pdbx_strand_id
1 'polypeptide(L)'
;MKKRFWTIPLMVLAVACTVFLGGCGGPSVDELIREDLETAFSEVSPDNEELLAAMTDSSDGGFETLGIDTQEFAKAYLDGFTHEIKEVAVDEEAGTADATVVLKMKSLTAIMSEFTGKFQEYLTTIDPQTVESEEALYKEAGAMLMEAVKNAEPEEGECVFTYEKDDENTWSATDSAEQQILDAMM
;
A
#
# COMPACT_ATOMS: atom_id res chain seq x y z
N MET A 1 -12.91 16.69 20.01
CA MET A 1 -12.37 15.38 19.68
C MET A 1 -11.86 15.46 18.25
N LYS A 2 -10.54 15.60 18.05
CA LYS A 2 -9.95 15.63 16.71
C LYS A 2 -9.83 14.19 16.25
N LYS A 3 -10.58 13.81 15.22
CA LYS A 3 -10.40 12.56 14.49
C LYS A 3 -9.01 12.63 13.85
N ARG A 4 -8.02 11.96 14.43
CA ARG A 4 -6.74 11.70 13.78
C ARG A 4 -7.04 10.64 12.73
N PHE A 5 -7.18 11.07 11.49
CA PHE A 5 -7.15 10.16 10.37
C PHE A 5 -5.81 9.43 10.40
N TRP A 6 -5.89 8.12 10.34
CA TRP A 6 -4.77 7.23 10.21
C TRP A 6 -4.22 7.40 8.78
N THR A 7 -3.37 8.39 8.60
CA THR A 7 -2.62 8.54 7.36
C THR A 7 -1.46 7.57 7.44
N ILE A 8 -1.59 6.44 6.75
CA ILE A 8 -0.42 5.66 6.34
C ILE A 8 0.43 6.66 5.54
N PRO A 9 1.67 6.94 5.92
CA PRO A 9 2.55 7.70 5.06
C PRO A 9 2.89 6.78 3.87
N LEU A 10 1.96 6.70 2.90
CA LEU A 10 2.34 6.25 1.58
C LEU A 10 3.42 7.23 1.16
N MET A 11 4.60 6.72 0.84
CA MET A 11 5.69 7.51 0.28
C MET A 11 5.10 8.53 -0.66
N VAL A 12 5.35 9.80 -0.38
CA VAL A 12 5.05 10.85 -1.32
C VAL A 12 5.87 10.54 -2.56
N LEU A 13 5.20 9.99 -3.57
CA LEU A 13 5.73 9.89 -4.93
C LEU A 13 5.91 11.32 -5.47
N ALA A 14 6.85 12.03 -4.88
CA ALA A 14 7.27 13.33 -5.36
C ALA A 14 8.47 13.12 -6.28
N VAL A 15 8.23 12.49 -7.43
CA VAL A 15 9.23 12.54 -8.47
C VAL A 15 9.00 13.81 -9.27
N ALA A 16 9.84 14.79 -9.00
CA ALA A 16 9.94 15.99 -9.81
C ALA A 16 10.64 15.64 -11.13
N CYS A 17 9.89 15.14 -12.10
CA CYS A 17 10.38 15.02 -13.47
C CYS A 17 10.49 16.43 -14.05
N THR A 18 11.64 17.07 -13.89
CA THR A 18 11.94 18.34 -14.59
C THR A 18 12.13 18.07 -16.07
N VAL A 19 11.06 18.20 -16.83
CA VAL A 19 11.13 18.15 -18.29
C VAL A 19 11.70 19.47 -18.79
N PHE A 20 12.99 19.51 -19.05
CA PHE A 20 13.57 20.61 -19.84
C PHE A 20 13.08 20.49 -21.28
N LEU A 21 12.04 21.26 -21.62
CA LEU A 21 11.60 21.49 -23.00
C LEU A 21 12.67 22.34 -23.70
N GLY A 22 13.73 21.71 -24.16
CA GLY A 22 14.81 22.35 -24.89
C GLY A 22 15.54 21.34 -25.78
N GLY A 23 14.95 20.96 -26.91
CA GLY A 23 15.65 20.19 -27.93
C GLY A 23 15.04 18.84 -28.26
N CYS A 24 14.77 18.60 -29.52
CA CYS A 24 14.35 17.30 -30.09
C CYS A 24 15.19 16.14 -29.57
N GLY A 25 14.60 15.24 -28.74
CA GLY A 25 15.22 13.97 -28.40
C GLY A 25 15.20 13.54 -26.92
N GLY A 26 14.48 14.22 -26.03
CA GLY A 26 14.24 13.75 -24.67
C GLY A 26 13.08 12.74 -24.59
N PRO A 27 12.94 11.99 -23.46
CA PRO A 27 11.81 11.12 -23.25
C PRO A 27 10.50 11.92 -23.26
N SER A 28 9.42 11.29 -23.72
CA SER A 28 8.09 11.88 -23.68
C SER A 28 7.52 11.88 -22.26
N VAL A 29 6.48 12.67 -22.01
CA VAL A 29 5.86 12.76 -20.68
C VAL A 29 5.32 11.40 -20.21
N ASP A 30 4.75 10.63 -21.12
CA ASP A 30 4.26 9.28 -20.81
C ASP A 30 5.40 8.31 -20.42
N GLU A 31 6.56 8.40 -21.09
CA GLU A 31 7.75 7.63 -20.74
C GLU A 31 8.28 8.00 -19.34
N LEU A 32 8.29 9.30 -19.01
CA LEU A 32 8.73 9.79 -17.70
C LEU A 32 7.79 9.32 -16.57
N ILE A 33 6.47 9.42 -16.79
CA ILE A 33 5.47 8.95 -15.81
C ILE A 33 5.57 7.43 -15.63
N ARG A 34 5.81 6.66 -16.71
CA ARG A 34 6.04 5.22 -16.60
C ARG A 34 7.29 4.90 -15.79
N GLU A 35 8.40 5.60 -16.05
CA GLU A 35 9.66 5.41 -15.31
C GLU A 35 9.47 5.73 -13.81
N ASP A 36 8.73 6.79 -13.51
CA ASP A 36 8.37 7.18 -12.15
C ASP A 36 7.59 6.08 -11.43
N LEU A 37 6.50 5.60 -12.03
CA LEU A 37 5.69 4.53 -11.48
C LEU A 37 6.46 3.21 -11.34
N GLU A 38 7.27 2.83 -12.32
CA GLU A 38 8.12 1.62 -12.24
C GLU A 38 9.13 1.74 -11.09
N THR A 39 9.72 2.92 -10.90
CA THR A 39 10.64 3.18 -9.79
C THR A 39 9.91 3.02 -8.47
N ALA A 40 8.75 3.66 -8.31
CA ALA A 40 7.96 3.59 -7.10
C ALA A 40 7.50 2.16 -6.77
N PHE A 41 6.99 1.42 -7.76
CA PHE A 41 6.58 0.05 -7.53
C PHE A 41 7.75 -0.90 -7.26
N SER A 42 8.95 -0.60 -7.77
CA SER A 42 10.17 -1.37 -7.44
C SER A 42 10.57 -1.27 -5.97
N GLU A 43 10.15 -0.19 -5.30
CA GLU A 43 10.38 0.03 -3.88
C GLU A 43 9.36 -0.71 -2.98
N VAL A 44 8.26 -1.20 -3.55
CA VAL A 44 7.27 -2.02 -2.84
C VAL A 44 7.85 -3.42 -2.64
N SER A 45 8.69 -3.54 -1.64
CA SER A 45 9.43 -4.77 -1.32
C SER A 45 9.45 -5.00 0.20
N PRO A 46 9.33 -6.26 0.64
CA PRO A 46 9.44 -6.60 2.06
C PRO A 46 10.84 -6.39 2.65
N ASP A 47 11.82 -6.08 1.82
CA ASP A 47 13.18 -5.76 2.23
C ASP A 47 13.47 -4.24 2.21
N ASN A 48 12.48 -3.40 1.85
CA ASN A 48 12.61 -1.95 1.86
C ASN A 48 12.44 -1.42 3.29
N GLU A 49 13.52 -0.85 3.84
CA GLU A 49 13.55 -0.36 5.24
C GLU A 49 12.57 0.80 5.48
N GLU A 50 12.35 1.69 4.49
CA GLU A 50 11.39 2.79 4.62
C GLU A 50 9.95 2.30 4.64
N LEU A 51 9.61 1.33 3.79
CA LEU A 51 8.30 0.68 3.81
C LEU A 51 8.05 -0.01 5.15
N LEU A 52 9.04 -0.77 5.66
CA LEU A 52 8.92 -1.43 6.96
C LEU A 52 8.78 -0.44 8.11
N ALA A 53 9.52 0.66 8.08
CA ALA A 53 9.39 1.74 9.08
C ALA A 53 8.00 2.37 9.02
N ALA A 54 7.49 2.70 7.82
CA ALA A 54 6.17 3.25 7.63
C ALA A 54 5.05 2.30 8.13
N MET A 55 5.17 1.00 7.85
CA MET A 55 4.23 -0.02 8.35
C MET A 55 4.27 -0.12 9.88
N THR A 56 5.46 -0.06 10.48
CA THR A 56 5.64 -0.10 11.94
C THR A 56 5.01 1.13 12.59
N ASP A 57 5.31 2.32 12.07
CA ASP A 57 4.79 3.59 12.58
C ASP A 57 3.26 3.68 12.43
N SER A 58 2.72 3.22 11.30
CA SER A 58 1.28 3.23 11.05
C SER A 58 0.51 2.24 11.94
N SER A 59 1.16 1.17 12.40
CA SER A 59 0.55 0.21 13.32
C SER A 59 0.36 0.75 14.75
N ASP A 60 0.99 1.89 15.08
CA ASP A 60 0.94 2.53 16.42
C ASP A 60 1.25 1.54 17.56
N GLY A 61 2.25 0.66 17.35
CA GLY A 61 2.64 -0.41 18.28
C GLY A 61 1.73 -1.64 18.25
N GLY A 62 0.78 -1.71 17.30
CA GLY A 62 -0.13 -2.85 17.16
C GLY A 62 0.60 -4.15 16.86
N PHE A 63 1.60 -4.12 15.98
CA PHE A 63 2.39 -5.31 15.66
C PHE A 63 3.16 -5.83 16.87
N GLU A 64 3.81 -4.94 17.65
CA GLU A 64 4.52 -5.33 18.86
C GLU A 64 3.57 -5.95 19.90
N THR A 65 2.39 -5.32 20.10
CA THR A 65 1.36 -5.83 21.02
C THR A 65 0.88 -7.22 20.64
N LEU A 66 0.71 -7.48 19.34
CA LEU A 66 0.30 -8.78 18.80
C LEU A 66 1.45 -9.78 18.68
N GLY A 67 2.69 -9.35 18.95
CA GLY A 67 3.89 -10.17 18.79
C GLY A 67 4.20 -10.50 17.33
N ILE A 68 3.83 -9.61 16.41
CA ILE A 68 4.05 -9.76 14.97
C ILE A 68 5.36 -9.05 14.60
N ASP A 69 6.24 -9.76 13.89
CA ASP A 69 7.38 -9.16 13.23
C ASP A 69 6.95 -8.43 11.95
N THR A 70 7.27 -7.14 11.85
CA THR A 70 6.85 -6.28 10.72
C THR A 70 7.37 -6.81 9.39
N GLN A 71 8.61 -7.32 9.34
CA GLN A 71 9.18 -7.85 8.10
C GLN A 71 8.50 -9.16 7.70
N GLU A 72 8.17 -10.04 8.66
CA GLU A 72 7.44 -11.27 8.37
C GLU A 72 6.03 -10.95 7.85
N PHE A 73 5.37 -9.95 8.46
CA PHE A 73 4.06 -9.48 7.98
C PHE A 73 4.17 -8.93 6.55
N ALA A 74 5.13 -8.03 6.28
CA ALA A 74 5.35 -7.45 4.95
C ALA A 74 5.61 -8.53 3.90
N LYS A 75 6.45 -9.53 4.20
CA LYS A 75 6.70 -10.67 3.31
C LYS A 75 5.43 -11.45 2.99
N ALA A 76 4.63 -11.73 4.00
CA ALA A 76 3.39 -12.49 3.82
C ALA A 76 2.33 -11.66 3.07
N TYR A 77 2.24 -10.36 3.34
CA TYR A 77 1.27 -9.45 2.73
C TYR A 77 1.60 -9.16 1.26
N LEU A 78 2.86 -8.89 0.96
CA LEU A 78 3.33 -8.58 -0.39
C LEU A 78 3.59 -9.83 -1.25
N ASP A 79 3.38 -11.03 -0.71
CA ASP A 79 3.53 -12.26 -1.48
C ASP A 79 2.53 -12.32 -2.62
N GLY A 80 3.05 -12.39 -3.85
CA GLY A 80 2.27 -12.34 -5.08
C GLY A 80 1.90 -10.93 -5.55
N PHE A 81 2.44 -9.87 -4.93
CA PHE A 81 2.30 -8.50 -5.45
C PHE A 81 2.91 -8.38 -6.83
N THR A 82 2.14 -7.85 -7.76
CA THR A 82 2.60 -7.45 -9.11
C THR A 82 1.86 -6.20 -9.56
N HIS A 83 2.46 -5.47 -10.50
CA HIS A 83 1.85 -4.31 -11.15
C HIS A 83 2.01 -4.39 -12.66
N GLU A 84 1.11 -3.73 -13.38
CA GLU A 84 1.19 -3.56 -14.83
C GLU A 84 0.65 -2.18 -15.21
N ILE A 85 1.50 -1.31 -15.77
CA ILE A 85 1.09 0.00 -16.27
C ILE A 85 0.47 -0.20 -17.65
N LYS A 86 -0.86 -0.14 -17.73
CA LYS A 86 -1.64 -0.38 -18.97
C LYS A 86 -1.50 0.79 -19.94
N GLU A 87 -1.79 1.99 -19.49
CA GLU A 87 -1.86 3.18 -20.30
C GLU A 87 -1.43 4.40 -19.51
N VAL A 88 -0.81 5.36 -20.19
CA VAL A 88 -0.59 6.72 -19.69
C VAL A 88 -1.18 7.68 -20.72
N ALA A 89 -2.28 8.32 -20.38
CA ALA A 89 -2.97 9.29 -21.21
C ALA A 89 -2.56 10.70 -20.77
N VAL A 90 -1.85 11.44 -21.64
CA VAL A 90 -1.32 12.78 -21.34
C VAL A 90 -2.13 13.84 -22.10
N ASP A 91 -2.66 14.83 -21.39
CA ASP A 91 -3.24 16.05 -21.94
C ASP A 91 -2.30 17.24 -21.65
N GLU A 92 -1.41 17.52 -22.61
CA GLU A 92 -0.43 18.62 -22.47
C GLU A 92 -1.10 20.00 -22.43
N GLU A 93 -2.29 20.17 -23.03
CA GLU A 93 -3.00 21.45 -23.05
C GLU A 93 -3.66 21.71 -21.69
N ALA A 94 -4.22 20.68 -21.07
CA ALA A 94 -4.78 20.75 -19.72
C ALA A 94 -3.68 20.70 -18.64
N GLY A 95 -2.50 20.16 -18.95
CA GLY A 95 -1.42 19.92 -17.98
C GLY A 95 -1.77 18.78 -17.02
N THR A 96 -2.49 17.76 -17.51
CA THR A 96 -2.88 16.58 -16.72
C THR A 96 -2.48 15.29 -17.41
N ALA A 97 -2.25 14.24 -16.64
CA ALA A 97 -2.08 12.90 -17.18
C ALA A 97 -2.68 11.86 -16.24
N ASP A 98 -3.26 10.82 -16.82
CA ASP A 98 -3.83 9.69 -16.11
C ASP A 98 -3.08 8.41 -16.48
N ALA A 99 -2.50 7.74 -15.49
CA ALA A 99 -1.84 6.46 -15.66
C ALA A 99 -2.73 5.35 -15.09
N THR A 100 -3.24 4.48 -15.96
CA THR A 100 -4.01 3.30 -15.57
C THR A 100 -3.08 2.15 -15.24
N VAL A 101 -3.16 1.65 -14.01
CA VAL A 101 -2.33 0.57 -13.49
C VAL A 101 -3.20 -0.55 -12.96
N VAL A 102 -2.88 -1.78 -13.32
CA VAL A 102 -3.45 -2.97 -12.68
C VAL A 102 -2.48 -3.43 -11.60
N LEU A 103 -2.96 -3.43 -10.36
CA LEU A 103 -2.25 -3.98 -9.21
C LEU A 103 -2.82 -5.36 -8.88
N LYS A 104 -1.94 -6.31 -8.61
CA LYS A 104 -2.33 -7.59 -8.03
C LYS A 104 -1.78 -7.66 -6.63
N MET A 105 -2.67 -7.69 -5.64
CA MET A 105 -2.29 -7.65 -4.23
C MET A 105 -3.35 -8.29 -3.34
N LYS A 106 -2.98 -8.59 -2.10
CA LYS A 106 -3.91 -9.15 -1.12
C LYS A 106 -4.83 -8.07 -0.59
N SER A 107 -6.15 -8.35 -0.54
CA SER A 107 -7.15 -7.44 0.04
C SER A 107 -7.03 -7.38 1.55
N LEU A 108 -6.76 -6.19 2.08
CA LEU A 108 -6.71 -5.96 3.53
C LEU A 108 -8.08 -6.19 4.18
N THR A 109 -9.17 -5.82 3.49
CA THR A 109 -10.54 -6.06 3.96
C THR A 109 -10.84 -7.56 4.08
N ALA A 110 -10.43 -8.37 3.10
CA ALA A 110 -10.60 -9.82 3.16
C ALA A 110 -9.80 -10.43 4.31
N ILE A 111 -8.54 -10.01 4.50
CA ILE A 111 -7.67 -10.44 5.60
C ILE A 111 -8.33 -10.11 6.95
N MET A 112 -8.78 -8.87 7.13
CA MET A 112 -9.39 -8.44 8.40
C MET A 112 -10.73 -9.14 8.66
N SER A 113 -11.49 -9.44 7.63
CA SER A 113 -12.73 -10.22 7.74
C SER A 113 -12.46 -11.65 8.20
N GLU A 114 -11.47 -12.33 7.60
CA GLU A 114 -11.07 -13.69 8.00
C GLU A 114 -10.53 -13.71 9.43
N PHE A 115 -9.62 -12.78 9.75
CA PHE A 115 -9.07 -12.63 11.10
C PHE A 115 -10.19 -12.43 12.13
N THR A 116 -11.12 -11.49 11.88
CA THR A 116 -12.21 -11.18 12.81
C THR A 116 -13.10 -12.40 13.05
N GLY A 117 -13.42 -13.15 11.98
CA GLY A 117 -14.21 -14.37 12.08
C GLY A 117 -13.53 -15.45 12.95
N LYS A 118 -12.26 -15.73 12.67
CA LYS A 118 -11.46 -16.70 13.44
C LYS A 118 -11.30 -16.29 14.90
N PHE A 119 -11.02 -15.03 15.16
CA PHE A 119 -10.84 -14.53 16.52
C PHE A 119 -12.13 -14.56 17.31
N GLN A 120 -13.29 -14.23 16.71
CA GLN A 120 -14.59 -14.37 17.36
C GLN A 120 -14.90 -15.84 17.69
N GLU A 121 -14.66 -16.77 16.77
CA GLU A 121 -14.82 -18.20 17.03
C GLU A 121 -13.93 -18.64 18.19
N TYR A 122 -12.66 -18.27 18.19
CA TYR A 122 -11.72 -18.55 19.28
C TYR A 122 -12.27 -18.07 20.63
N LEU A 123 -12.74 -16.82 20.71
CA LEU A 123 -13.31 -16.25 21.96
C LEU A 123 -14.55 -16.99 22.46
N THR A 124 -15.31 -17.65 21.58
CA THR A 124 -16.48 -18.46 22.01
C THR A 124 -16.12 -19.85 22.51
N THR A 125 -14.96 -20.37 22.10
CA THR A 125 -14.47 -21.72 22.42
C THR A 125 -13.52 -21.77 23.61
N ILE A 126 -12.82 -20.66 23.88
CA ILE A 126 -11.87 -20.57 24.98
C ILE A 126 -12.57 -20.51 26.33
N ASP A 127 -12.05 -21.27 27.29
CA ASP A 127 -12.45 -21.11 28.70
C ASP A 127 -11.72 -19.88 29.29
N PRO A 128 -12.46 -18.84 29.74
CA PRO A 128 -11.83 -17.64 30.29
C PRO A 128 -10.91 -17.93 31.50
N GLN A 129 -11.05 -19.06 32.16
CA GLN A 129 -10.20 -19.46 33.29
C GLN A 129 -8.86 -20.07 32.84
N THR A 130 -8.75 -20.43 31.58
CA THR A 130 -7.51 -20.99 30.98
C THR A 130 -6.63 -19.96 30.29
N VAL A 131 -7.12 -18.71 30.11
CA VAL A 131 -6.32 -17.60 29.58
C VAL A 131 -5.28 -17.21 30.61
N GLU A 132 -4.00 -17.52 30.34
CA GLU A 132 -2.91 -17.28 31.26
C GLU A 132 -2.67 -15.77 31.51
N SER A 133 -2.82 -14.95 30.46
CA SER A 133 -2.65 -13.49 30.52
C SER A 133 -3.26 -12.82 29.28
N GLU A 134 -3.48 -11.51 29.40
CA GLU A 134 -3.88 -10.66 28.28
C GLU A 134 -2.83 -10.69 27.14
N GLU A 135 -1.56 -10.74 27.48
CA GLU A 135 -0.46 -10.87 26.51
C GLU A 135 -0.53 -12.17 25.71
N ALA A 136 -0.90 -13.29 26.36
CA ALA A 136 -1.11 -14.57 25.66
C ALA A 136 -2.26 -14.47 24.66
N LEU A 137 -3.34 -13.78 25.02
CA LEU A 137 -4.48 -13.56 24.13
C LEU A 137 -4.08 -12.71 22.90
N TYR A 138 -3.28 -11.66 23.10
CA TYR A 138 -2.79 -10.85 21.98
C TYR A 138 -1.86 -11.62 21.04
N LYS A 139 -0.99 -12.49 21.57
CA LYS A 139 -0.14 -13.34 20.73
C LYS A 139 -0.96 -14.35 19.91
N GLU A 140 -2.01 -14.91 20.47
CA GLU A 140 -2.93 -15.77 19.70
C GLU A 140 -3.65 -14.98 18.61
N ALA A 141 -4.12 -13.76 18.91
CA ALA A 141 -4.70 -12.87 17.91
C ALA A 141 -3.68 -12.56 16.79
N GLY A 142 -2.42 -12.28 17.13
CA GLY A 142 -1.34 -12.06 16.18
C GLY A 142 -1.09 -13.27 15.28
N ALA A 143 -1.08 -14.48 15.86
CA ALA A 143 -0.92 -15.71 15.09
C ALA A 143 -2.08 -15.91 14.09
N MET A 144 -3.33 -15.63 14.51
CA MET A 144 -4.50 -15.70 13.63
C MET A 144 -4.48 -14.66 12.53
N LEU A 145 -4.01 -13.43 12.82
CA LEU A 145 -3.84 -12.41 11.79
C LEU A 145 -2.78 -12.84 10.77
N MET A 146 -1.63 -13.33 11.21
CA MET A 146 -0.59 -13.83 10.31
C MET A 146 -1.06 -15.01 9.46
N GLU A 147 -1.90 -15.89 10.01
CA GLU A 147 -2.53 -16.97 9.26
C GLU A 147 -3.46 -16.41 8.18
N ALA A 148 -4.33 -15.45 8.51
CA ALA A 148 -5.24 -14.81 7.56
C ALA A 148 -4.44 -14.12 6.42
N VAL A 149 -3.35 -13.43 6.73
CA VAL A 149 -2.46 -12.82 5.73
C VAL A 149 -1.83 -13.88 4.81
N LYS A 150 -1.35 -14.99 5.36
CA LYS A 150 -0.72 -16.08 4.58
C LYS A 150 -1.72 -16.80 3.68
N ASN A 151 -2.97 -16.92 4.12
CA ASN A 151 -4.03 -17.60 3.37
C ASN A 151 -4.68 -16.71 2.30
N ALA A 152 -4.61 -15.39 2.44
CA ALA A 152 -5.19 -14.48 1.48
C ALA A 152 -4.53 -14.65 0.10
N GLU A 153 -5.36 -14.77 -0.93
CA GLU A 153 -4.90 -14.80 -2.32
C GLU A 153 -4.87 -13.38 -2.90
N PRO A 154 -3.83 -13.01 -3.67
CA PRO A 154 -3.79 -11.72 -4.34
C PRO A 154 -4.88 -11.59 -5.40
N GLU A 155 -5.60 -10.48 -5.39
CA GLU A 155 -6.64 -10.12 -6.35
C GLU A 155 -6.16 -8.97 -7.25
N GLU A 156 -6.68 -8.90 -8.47
CA GLU A 156 -6.37 -7.82 -9.41
C GLU A 156 -7.36 -6.66 -9.20
N GLY A 157 -6.82 -5.46 -9.04
CA GLY A 157 -7.57 -4.21 -9.00
C GLY A 157 -6.98 -3.20 -9.97
N GLU A 158 -7.82 -2.40 -10.62
CA GLU A 158 -7.41 -1.30 -11.48
C GLU A 158 -7.46 0.01 -10.68
N CYS A 159 -6.40 0.79 -10.77
CA CYS A 159 -6.32 2.13 -10.20
C CYS A 159 -5.78 3.13 -11.23
N VAL A 160 -6.13 4.39 -11.04
CA VAL A 160 -5.70 5.49 -11.91
C VAL A 160 -4.88 6.48 -11.10
N PHE A 161 -3.63 6.67 -11.51
CA PHE A 161 -2.72 7.66 -10.92
C PHE A 161 -2.82 8.92 -11.75
N THR A 162 -3.34 10.01 -11.15
CA THR A 162 -3.44 11.29 -11.82
C THR A 162 -2.21 12.13 -11.53
N TYR A 163 -1.64 12.72 -12.57
CA TYR A 163 -0.51 13.65 -12.53
C TYR A 163 -0.96 15.02 -12.97
N GLU A 164 -0.40 16.04 -12.34
CA GLU A 164 -0.58 17.44 -12.72
C GLU A 164 0.77 18.10 -12.97
N LYS A 165 0.75 19.02 -13.93
CA LYS A 165 1.91 19.81 -14.32
C LYS A 165 1.86 21.15 -13.61
N ASP A 166 2.93 21.50 -12.91
CA ASP A 166 3.04 22.79 -12.23
C ASP A 166 3.53 23.92 -13.18
N ASP A 167 3.62 25.13 -12.63
CA ASP A 167 4.08 26.34 -13.36
C ASP A 167 5.55 26.25 -13.80
N GLU A 168 6.33 25.33 -13.22
CA GLU A 168 7.74 25.07 -13.55
C GLU A 168 7.90 23.96 -14.60
N ASN A 169 6.78 23.47 -15.15
CA ASN A 169 6.69 22.32 -16.08
C ASN A 169 7.14 20.98 -15.44
N THR A 170 6.99 20.84 -14.12
CA THR A 170 7.24 19.60 -13.42
C THR A 170 5.93 18.82 -13.30
N TRP A 171 5.96 17.54 -13.64
CA TRP A 171 4.83 16.65 -13.45
C TRP A 171 4.95 15.96 -12.08
N SER A 172 3.89 15.92 -11.32
CA SER A 172 3.82 15.24 -10.03
C SER A 172 2.49 14.53 -9.85
N ALA A 173 2.51 13.39 -9.17
CA ALA A 173 1.29 12.69 -8.81
C ALA A 173 0.45 13.53 -7.85
N THR A 174 -0.86 13.51 -8.03
CA THR A 174 -1.81 14.20 -7.15
C THR A 174 -2.13 13.36 -5.92
N ASP A 175 -2.68 14.00 -4.87
CA ASP A 175 -3.12 13.29 -3.64
C ASP A 175 -4.18 12.21 -3.93
N SER A 176 -4.83 12.25 -5.11
CA SER A 176 -5.79 11.22 -5.52
C SER A 176 -5.13 9.87 -5.78
N ALA A 177 -3.82 9.81 -6.08
CA ALA A 177 -3.08 8.57 -6.25
C ALA A 177 -3.07 7.74 -4.96
N GLU A 178 -2.84 8.37 -3.81
CA GLU A 178 -2.89 7.70 -2.50
C GLU A 178 -4.27 7.09 -2.23
N GLN A 179 -5.33 7.83 -2.54
CA GLN A 179 -6.70 7.36 -2.36
C GLN A 179 -7.01 6.17 -3.27
N GLN A 180 -6.55 6.21 -4.54
CA GLN A 180 -6.75 5.11 -5.49
C GLN A 180 -6.04 3.82 -5.04
N ILE A 181 -4.82 3.94 -4.49
CA ILE A 181 -4.11 2.79 -3.93
C ILE A 181 -4.89 2.23 -2.72
N LEU A 182 -5.35 3.10 -1.81
CA LEU A 182 -6.14 2.66 -0.67
C LEU A 182 -7.42 1.95 -1.10
N ASP A 183 -8.11 2.48 -2.12
CA ASP A 183 -9.34 1.90 -2.65
C ASP A 183 -9.07 0.52 -3.32
N ALA A 184 -7.91 0.37 -3.98
CA ALA A 184 -7.50 -0.91 -4.58
C ALA A 184 -7.07 -1.96 -3.52
N MET A 185 -6.67 -1.52 -2.32
CA MET A 185 -6.26 -2.39 -1.20
C MET A 185 -7.46 -2.84 -0.34
N MET A 186 -8.61 -2.18 -0.44
CA MET A 186 -9.81 -2.49 0.33
C MET A 186 -10.71 -3.49 -0.35
#